data_37acd8380f4d65086d6e701587193f2f
#
_entry.id   37acd8380f4d65086d6e701587193f2f
#
_cell.length_a   1.000
_cell.length_b   1.000
_cell.length_c   1.000
_cell.angle_alpha   90.00
_cell.angle_beta   90.00
_cell.angle_gamma   90.00
#
_symmetry.space_group_name_H-M   'P 1'
#
loop_
_entity.id
_entity.type
_entity.pdbx_description
1 polymer ?
#
loop_
_entity_poly.entity_id
_entity_poly.type
_entity_poly.pdbx_seq_one_letter_code
_entity_poly.pdbx_strand_id
1 'polypeptide(L)'
;MSTTNKMGWTAQLRWAVLAALGTAALVVTGNEARAQSAAPVEPVVDITPILAMNEPPLSVDTTGSDVEEAIAEVVVSDQRLRWLDGVDAVRVQIDNDLFAGDHKDRDYTGGMSITISGDRARDGFLSLDPLVRRLDALTFDNQNADVRYARQIGLLAFTPSNTLVSEVQPDDRPYASLIYLSNGRVTVDADDRGAWTTNLTVGVLGLSVSERVHSAVHELVGSEAPRGYDHQISAGGEPTARYTIARQKLWIADPSGHVDVKTTVQGSVGFLTETSASISMRAGRFNSPWWGFAPELTDYMSAPVPTESYRGGRELYVFLGARVKARAYNAFLQGQFRDSDVTYSSGEVQPLLAEAWIGVVTQILDQTQLSYALHYQTAELRHGDADRDALWGAVQLTHSF
;
A
#
# COMPACT_ATOMS: atom_id res chain seq x y z
N MET A 1 26.36 -11.03 28.64
CA MET A 1 26.25 -9.63 28.26
C MET A 1 26.17 -9.60 26.75
N SER A 2 24.97 -9.62 26.19
CA SER A 2 24.72 -9.54 24.73
C SER A 2 24.51 -8.08 24.40
N THR A 3 25.41 -7.49 23.65
CA THR A 3 25.27 -6.14 23.08
C THR A 3 24.42 -6.27 21.80
N THR A 4 23.11 -6.17 21.95
CA THR A 4 22.21 -5.97 20.81
C THR A 4 22.54 -4.61 20.19
N ASN A 5 23.12 -4.65 18.99
CA ASN A 5 23.44 -3.48 18.20
C ASN A 5 22.11 -2.88 17.69
N LYS A 6 21.58 -1.87 18.42
CA LYS A 6 20.37 -1.14 18.02
C LYS A 6 20.72 -0.27 16.84
N MET A 7 20.34 -0.72 15.67
CA MET A 7 20.39 0.11 14.46
C MET A 7 19.52 1.35 14.67
N GLY A 8 20.08 2.55 14.52
CA GLY A 8 19.36 3.79 14.73
C GLY A 8 18.25 4.02 13.68
N TRP A 9 17.22 4.79 14.02
CA TRP A 9 16.08 5.14 13.18
C TRP A 9 16.44 5.56 11.74
N THR A 10 17.52 6.29 11.57
CA THR A 10 18.03 6.71 10.25
C THR A 10 18.54 5.55 9.41
N ALA A 11 19.06 4.49 10.02
CA ALA A 11 19.50 3.30 9.30
C ALA A 11 18.31 2.45 8.85
N GLN A 12 17.29 2.30 9.68
CA GLN A 12 16.06 1.57 9.34
C GLN A 12 15.28 2.24 8.21
N LEU A 13 15.17 3.57 8.23
CA LEU A 13 14.55 4.33 7.13
C LEU A 13 15.31 4.18 5.82
N ARG A 14 16.66 4.19 5.87
CA ARG A 14 17.53 3.96 4.70
C ARG A 14 17.30 2.57 4.10
N TRP A 15 17.20 1.53 4.93
CA TRP A 15 16.96 0.16 4.46
C TRP A 15 15.56 -0.02 3.89
N ALA A 16 14.54 0.61 4.47
CA ALA A 16 13.19 0.59 3.92
C ALA A 16 13.11 1.25 2.54
N VAL A 17 13.78 2.39 2.36
CA VAL A 17 13.86 3.09 1.07
C VAL A 17 14.66 2.28 0.04
N LEU A 18 15.79 1.68 0.44
CA LEU A 18 16.60 0.83 -0.44
C LEU A 18 15.88 -0.47 -0.82
N ALA A 19 15.14 -1.08 0.10
CA ALA A 19 14.29 -2.25 -0.20
C ALA A 19 13.16 -1.88 -1.16
N ALA A 20 12.52 -0.71 -0.99
CA ALA A 20 11.51 -0.21 -1.91
C ALA A 20 12.07 0.03 -3.31
N LEU A 21 13.24 0.64 -3.40
CA LEU A 21 13.95 0.89 -4.66
C LEU A 21 14.42 -0.43 -5.33
N GLY A 22 14.93 -1.37 -4.53
CA GLY A 22 15.33 -2.70 -5.02
C GLY A 22 14.17 -3.52 -5.56
N THR A 23 13.00 -3.46 -4.91
CA THR A 23 11.78 -4.14 -5.36
C THR A 23 11.24 -3.52 -6.66
N ALA A 24 11.29 -2.20 -6.78
CA ALA A 24 10.93 -1.50 -8.01
C ALA A 24 11.86 -1.87 -9.17
N ALA A 25 13.17 -1.97 -8.93
CA ALA A 25 14.14 -2.39 -9.93
C ALA A 25 13.94 -3.86 -10.39
N LEU A 26 13.60 -4.77 -9.46
CA LEU A 26 13.33 -6.18 -9.78
C LEU A 26 12.08 -6.37 -10.65
N VAL A 27 11.04 -5.59 -10.43
CA VAL A 27 9.82 -5.59 -11.27
C VAL A 27 10.14 -5.05 -12.67
N VAL A 28 11.05 -4.11 -12.78
CA VAL A 28 11.49 -3.51 -14.05
C VAL A 28 12.33 -4.50 -14.85
N THR A 29 13.26 -5.22 -14.22
CA THR A 29 14.20 -6.13 -14.92
C THR A 29 13.63 -7.53 -15.20
N GLY A 30 12.67 -7.99 -14.39
CA GLY A 30 12.08 -9.34 -14.53
C GLY A 30 11.25 -9.56 -15.80
N ASN A 31 10.85 -8.49 -16.50
CA ASN A 31 10.02 -8.59 -17.69
C ASN A 31 10.81 -8.70 -19.01
N GLU A 32 12.11 -8.37 -19.02
CA GLU A 32 12.92 -8.47 -20.25
C GLU A 32 13.40 -9.91 -20.55
N ALA A 33 13.52 -10.77 -19.54
CA ALA A 33 14.02 -12.15 -19.71
C ALA A 33 13.01 -13.12 -20.33
N ARG A 34 11.73 -12.75 -20.45
CA ARG A 34 10.65 -13.63 -20.91
C ARG A 34 10.30 -13.51 -22.40
N ALA A 35 10.84 -12.53 -23.10
CA ALA A 35 10.54 -12.32 -24.53
C ALA A 35 11.40 -13.09 -25.52
N GLN A 36 12.45 -13.74 -25.08
CA GLN A 36 13.34 -14.54 -25.93
C GLN A 36 13.77 -15.83 -25.24
N SER A 37 12.96 -16.84 -25.26
CA SER A 37 13.32 -18.27 -25.33
C SER A 37 12.17 -19.15 -24.86
N ALA A 38 11.64 -19.94 -25.75
CA ALA A 38 10.76 -21.06 -25.47
C ALA A 38 11.62 -22.27 -25.05
N ALA A 39 11.91 -22.42 -23.77
CA ALA A 39 12.31 -23.66 -23.11
C ALA A 39 12.10 -23.53 -21.60
N PRO A 40 11.64 -24.57 -20.88
CA PRO A 40 11.43 -24.50 -19.45
C PRO A 40 12.78 -24.50 -18.74
N VAL A 41 13.18 -23.34 -18.19
CA VAL A 41 14.31 -23.22 -17.28
C VAL A 41 13.77 -22.79 -15.93
N GLU A 42 14.04 -23.59 -14.90
CA GLU A 42 13.77 -23.19 -13.51
C GLU A 42 14.48 -21.85 -13.24
N PRO A 43 13.82 -20.89 -12.58
CA PRO A 43 14.44 -19.61 -12.29
C PRO A 43 15.46 -19.77 -11.17
N VAL A 44 16.72 -19.95 -11.52
CA VAL A 44 17.84 -19.72 -10.61
C VAL A 44 18.02 -18.20 -10.56
N VAL A 45 17.56 -17.58 -9.48
CA VAL A 45 17.87 -16.19 -9.20
C VAL A 45 19.30 -16.15 -8.71
N ASP A 46 20.23 -15.70 -9.54
CA ASP A 46 21.61 -15.46 -9.14
C ASP A 46 21.68 -14.16 -8.31
N ILE A 47 21.73 -14.30 -6.99
CA ILE A 47 21.90 -13.20 -6.03
C ILE A 47 23.38 -12.93 -5.71
N THR A 48 24.33 -13.56 -6.45
CA THR A 48 25.77 -13.41 -6.23
C THR A 48 26.25 -11.95 -6.23
N PRO A 49 25.68 -11.01 -7.03
CA PRO A 49 26.06 -9.60 -6.95
C PRO A 49 25.67 -8.92 -5.63
N ILE A 50 24.66 -9.44 -4.94
CA ILE A 50 24.21 -8.84 -3.66
C ILE A 50 25.05 -9.36 -2.48
N LEU A 51 25.61 -10.57 -2.59
CA LEU A 51 26.44 -11.19 -1.56
C LEU A 51 27.93 -10.76 -1.62
N ALA A 52 28.38 -10.18 -2.73
CA ALA A 52 29.76 -9.70 -2.90
C ALA A 52 30.07 -8.36 -2.18
N MET A 53 29.11 -7.75 -1.51
CA MET A 53 29.30 -6.48 -0.77
C MET A 53 29.77 -6.69 0.67
N ASN A 54 30.73 -7.58 0.89
CA ASN A 54 31.38 -7.79 2.20
C ASN A 54 32.72 -7.05 2.25
N GLU A 55 32.71 -5.77 1.85
CA GLU A 55 33.83 -4.85 2.06
C GLU A 55 33.50 -3.82 3.14
N PRO A 56 34.49 -3.33 3.92
CA PRO A 56 34.25 -2.44 5.05
C PRO A 56 33.62 -1.11 4.60
N PRO A 57 32.94 -0.40 5.50
CA PRO A 57 32.06 0.72 5.13
C PRO A 57 32.86 1.81 4.43
N LEU A 58 32.65 1.95 3.14
CA LEU A 58 32.97 3.17 2.42
C LEU A 58 32.25 4.31 3.11
N SER A 59 32.99 5.30 3.56
CA SER A 59 32.46 6.58 4.02
C SER A 59 31.84 7.27 2.80
N VAL A 60 30.57 7.01 2.54
CA VAL A 60 29.82 7.73 1.52
C VAL A 60 29.47 9.07 2.08
N ASP A 61 30.22 10.08 1.64
CA ASP A 61 29.88 11.48 1.80
C ASP A 61 28.67 11.74 0.88
N THR A 62 27.45 11.58 1.44
CA THR A 62 26.19 11.74 0.69
C THR A 62 25.95 13.22 0.40
N THR A 63 26.64 13.77 -0.58
CA THR A 63 26.16 14.95 -1.28
C THR A 63 24.95 14.53 -2.12
N GLY A 64 23.91 15.37 -2.21
CA GLY A 64 22.66 15.05 -2.89
C GLY A 64 22.80 14.58 -4.35
N SER A 65 23.99 14.80 -4.98
CA SER A 65 24.34 14.34 -6.32
C SER A 65 24.38 12.83 -6.49
N ASP A 66 24.84 12.08 -5.49
CA ASP A 66 25.04 10.61 -5.62
C ASP A 66 23.72 9.85 -5.54
N VAL A 67 22.76 10.41 -4.79
CA VAL A 67 21.38 9.88 -4.74
C VAL A 67 20.62 10.21 -6.02
N GLU A 68 20.85 11.41 -6.56
CA GLU A 68 20.26 11.86 -7.82
C GLU A 68 20.80 11.06 -9.00
N GLU A 69 22.10 10.76 -9.03
CA GLU A 69 22.75 9.94 -10.04
C GLU A 69 22.31 8.46 -9.96
N ALA A 70 22.20 7.89 -8.76
CA ALA A 70 21.72 6.52 -8.57
C ALA A 70 20.23 6.36 -8.94
N ILE A 71 19.39 7.35 -8.64
CA ILE A 71 17.99 7.37 -9.06
C ILE A 71 17.88 7.64 -10.57
N ALA A 72 18.71 8.52 -11.12
CA ALA A 72 18.78 8.80 -12.55
C ALA A 72 19.25 7.57 -13.33
N GLU A 73 20.23 6.81 -12.84
CA GLU A 73 20.74 5.59 -13.49
C GLU A 73 19.68 4.47 -13.49
N VAL A 74 18.83 4.40 -12.48
CA VAL A 74 17.66 3.51 -12.42
C VAL A 74 16.52 3.97 -13.34
N VAL A 75 16.41 5.29 -13.59
CA VAL A 75 15.28 5.88 -14.34
C VAL A 75 15.64 6.19 -15.80
N VAL A 76 16.92 6.35 -16.18
CA VAL A 76 17.27 6.92 -17.49
C VAL A 76 18.22 6.06 -18.33
N SER A 77 17.65 5.32 -19.24
CA SER A 77 18.14 5.27 -20.60
C SER A 77 16.96 5.46 -21.56
N ASP A 78 16.94 6.57 -22.24
CA ASP A 78 15.84 7.11 -23.06
C ASP A 78 15.33 6.19 -24.20
N GLN A 79 15.97 5.08 -24.48
CA GLN A 79 15.55 4.09 -25.48
C GLN A 79 14.93 2.80 -24.90
N ARG A 80 14.93 2.59 -23.57
CA ARG A 80 14.47 1.34 -22.94
C ARG A 80 13.07 1.45 -22.30
N LEU A 81 12.46 2.61 -22.27
CA LEU A 81 11.26 2.86 -21.44
C LEU A 81 9.95 2.95 -22.21
N ARG A 82 9.81 2.29 -23.37
CA ARG A 82 8.51 2.18 -24.09
C ARG A 82 7.37 1.61 -23.24
N TRP A 83 7.69 0.90 -22.16
CA TRP A 83 6.68 0.41 -21.24
C TRP A 83 6.11 1.52 -20.33
N LEU A 84 6.75 2.69 -20.23
CA LEU A 84 6.23 3.87 -19.54
C LEU A 84 5.34 4.75 -20.42
N ASP A 85 5.21 4.47 -21.72
CA ASP A 85 4.30 5.22 -22.57
C ASP A 85 2.88 5.13 -22.01
N GLY A 86 2.26 6.29 -21.67
CA GLY A 86 0.96 6.36 -21.02
C GLY A 86 0.96 6.08 -19.50
N VAL A 87 2.13 6.13 -18.87
CA VAL A 87 2.28 6.15 -17.40
C VAL A 87 2.52 7.58 -16.95
N ASP A 88 1.65 8.12 -16.12
CA ASP A 88 1.76 9.46 -15.54
C ASP A 88 2.62 9.45 -14.28
N ALA A 89 2.54 8.38 -13.48
CA ALA A 89 3.30 8.22 -12.26
C ALA A 89 3.45 6.75 -11.85
N VAL A 90 4.51 6.49 -11.08
CA VAL A 90 4.72 5.23 -10.35
C VAL A 90 4.84 5.55 -8.86
N ARG A 91 4.15 4.77 -8.03
CA ARG A 91 4.16 4.89 -6.58
C ARG A 91 4.54 3.55 -5.95
N VAL A 92 5.50 3.58 -5.04
CA VAL A 92 5.86 2.45 -4.18
C VAL A 92 5.49 2.80 -2.76
N GLN A 93 4.82 1.89 -2.06
CA GLN A 93 4.42 2.06 -0.67
C GLN A 93 4.83 0.85 0.15
N ILE A 94 5.29 1.12 1.36
CA ILE A 94 5.56 0.13 2.39
C ILE A 94 4.89 0.62 3.67
N ASP A 95 4.09 -0.25 4.26
CA ASP A 95 3.45 -0.05 5.54
C ASP A 95 4.04 -1.04 6.54
N ASN A 96 4.25 -0.61 7.76
CA ASN A 96 4.73 -1.48 8.83
C ASN A 96 4.45 -0.83 10.20
N ASP A 97 4.16 -1.64 11.21
CA ASP A 97 4.00 -1.22 12.59
C ASP A 97 5.31 -0.67 13.20
N LEU A 98 6.48 -1.17 12.76
CA LEU A 98 7.78 -0.63 13.17
C LEU A 98 7.94 0.86 12.83
N PHE A 99 7.30 1.34 11.78
CA PHE A 99 7.36 2.77 11.39
C PHE A 99 6.58 3.66 12.36
N ALA A 100 5.70 3.09 13.16
CA ALA A 100 4.98 3.79 14.22
C ALA A 100 5.75 3.82 15.57
N GLY A 101 6.92 3.17 15.64
CA GLY A 101 7.75 3.09 16.85
C GLY A 101 7.33 2.01 17.84
N ASP A 102 6.33 1.22 17.54
CA ASP A 102 6.07 -0.04 18.27
C ASP A 102 7.02 -1.11 17.74
N HIS A 103 7.79 -1.71 18.63
CA HIS A 103 8.76 -2.77 18.28
C HIS A 103 8.13 -4.17 18.31
N LYS A 104 6.83 -4.25 18.24
CA LYS A 104 6.07 -5.50 18.25
C LYS A 104 5.41 -5.69 16.90
N ASP A 105 5.82 -6.73 16.21
CA ASP A 105 5.25 -7.16 14.95
C ASP A 105 3.91 -7.86 15.22
N ARG A 106 2.79 -7.10 15.14
CA ARG A 106 1.45 -7.60 15.50
C ARG A 106 0.35 -6.80 14.81
N ASP A 107 -0.84 -7.37 14.73
CA ASP A 107 -2.05 -6.82 14.12
C ASP A 107 -1.89 -6.56 12.62
N TYR A 108 -1.80 -5.33 12.18
CA TYR A 108 -1.38 -5.02 10.83
C TYR A 108 0.14 -4.96 10.76
N THR A 109 0.74 -6.10 10.55
CA THR A 109 2.19 -6.28 10.45
C THR A 109 2.77 -5.44 9.34
N GLY A 110 2.06 -5.35 8.21
CA GLY A 110 2.47 -4.47 7.14
C GLY A 110 2.00 -4.89 5.76
N GLY A 111 2.45 -4.12 4.80
CA GLY A 111 2.16 -4.36 3.40
C GLY A 111 3.15 -3.65 2.49
N MET A 112 3.14 -4.07 1.25
CA MET A 112 3.87 -3.38 0.18
C MET A 112 3.03 -3.34 -1.09
N SER A 113 3.13 -2.23 -1.83
CA SER A 113 2.45 -2.13 -3.11
C SER A 113 3.21 -1.28 -4.11
N ILE A 114 2.95 -1.54 -5.39
CA ILE A 114 3.37 -0.73 -6.51
C ILE A 114 2.12 -0.32 -7.27
N THR A 115 1.97 0.98 -7.50
CA THR A 115 0.84 1.57 -8.23
C THR A 115 1.38 2.31 -9.45
N ILE A 116 0.79 2.07 -10.60
CA ILE A 116 0.99 2.86 -11.82
C ILE A 116 -0.27 3.69 -12.09
N SER A 117 -0.09 4.91 -12.53
CA SER A 117 -1.16 5.84 -12.92
C SER A 117 -1.07 6.17 -14.41
N GLY A 118 -2.20 6.57 -15.02
CA GLY A 118 -2.29 6.96 -16.43
C GLY A 118 -3.02 5.94 -17.30
N ASP A 119 -3.02 6.16 -18.61
CA ASP A 119 -3.74 5.32 -19.60
C ASP A 119 -3.23 3.88 -19.60
N ARG A 120 -1.96 3.67 -19.31
CA ARG A 120 -1.37 2.33 -19.18
C ARG A 120 -2.01 1.49 -18.07
N ALA A 121 -2.51 2.13 -17.03
CA ALA A 121 -3.25 1.44 -15.96
C ALA A 121 -4.60 0.91 -16.47
N ARG A 122 -5.24 1.64 -17.41
CA ARG A 122 -6.50 1.23 -18.06
C ARG A 122 -6.30 0.09 -19.05
N ASP A 123 -5.34 0.22 -19.96
CA ASP A 123 -5.25 -0.59 -21.18
C ASP A 123 -4.23 -1.74 -21.09
N GLY A 124 -3.48 -1.85 -19.99
CA GLY A 124 -2.43 -2.85 -19.85
C GLY A 124 -2.97 -4.28 -19.66
N PHE A 125 -2.09 -5.26 -19.94
CA PHE A 125 -2.33 -6.65 -19.56
C PHE A 125 -2.63 -6.75 -18.05
N LEU A 126 -3.55 -7.59 -17.65
CA LEU A 126 -4.09 -7.70 -16.29
C LEU A 126 -4.93 -6.47 -15.84
N SER A 127 -5.39 -5.60 -16.73
CA SER A 127 -6.30 -4.53 -16.33
C SER A 127 -7.68 -5.08 -15.97
N LEU A 128 -8.17 -4.69 -14.79
CA LEU A 128 -9.54 -4.94 -14.35
C LEU A 128 -10.50 -3.81 -14.76
N ASP A 129 -10.02 -2.76 -15.44
CA ASP A 129 -10.84 -1.60 -15.82
C ASP A 129 -12.12 -1.95 -16.59
N PRO A 130 -12.14 -2.93 -17.52
CA PRO A 130 -13.38 -3.34 -18.17
C PRO A 130 -14.45 -3.84 -17.19
N LEU A 131 -14.03 -4.47 -16.07
CA LEU A 131 -14.96 -4.91 -15.03
C LEU A 131 -15.38 -3.74 -14.14
N VAL A 132 -14.43 -2.88 -13.72
CA VAL A 132 -14.74 -1.65 -12.96
C VAL A 132 -15.77 -0.83 -13.69
N ARG A 133 -15.57 -0.56 -14.99
CA ARG A 133 -16.50 0.21 -15.83
C ARG A 133 -17.90 -0.40 -15.88
N ARG A 134 -18.02 -1.73 -15.89
CA ARG A 134 -19.33 -2.40 -15.85
C ARG A 134 -20.02 -2.21 -14.52
N LEU A 135 -19.27 -2.31 -13.41
CA LEU A 135 -19.79 -2.08 -12.06
C LEU A 135 -20.19 -0.60 -11.88
N ASP A 136 -19.37 0.31 -12.35
CA ASP A 136 -19.66 1.75 -12.32
C ASP A 136 -20.96 2.07 -13.06
N ALA A 137 -21.18 1.49 -14.23
CA ALA A 137 -22.40 1.70 -15.03
C ALA A 137 -23.69 1.24 -14.32
N LEU A 138 -23.59 0.37 -13.31
CA LEU A 138 -24.73 -0.02 -12.46
C LEU A 138 -25.01 1.00 -11.35
N THR A 139 -24.05 1.90 -11.09
CA THR A 139 -24.07 2.77 -9.91
C THR A 139 -24.31 4.24 -10.29
N PHE A 140 -23.76 4.72 -11.40
CA PHE A 140 -23.88 6.10 -11.87
C PHE A 140 -23.62 6.21 -13.37
N ASP A 141 -24.23 7.23 -13.99
CA ASP A 141 -24.01 7.56 -15.42
C ASP A 141 -22.97 8.68 -15.53
N ASN A 142 -21.81 8.36 -16.12
CA ASN A 142 -20.67 9.27 -16.23
C ASN A 142 -20.14 9.40 -17.66
N GLN A 143 -21.01 9.56 -18.66
CA GLN A 143 -20.63 9.54 -20.08
C GLN A 143 -19.68 10.67 -20.53
N ASN A 144 -19.57 11.78 -19.79
CA ASN A 144 -18.79 12.97 -20.18
C ASN A 144 -17.81 13.46 -19.10
N ALA A 145 -17.41 12.62 -18.15
CA ALA A 145 -16.55 13.02 -17.06
C ALA A 145 -15.06 12.76 -17.36
N ASP A 146 -14.20 13.59 -16.78
CA ASP A 146 -12.75 13.39 -16.80
C ASP A 146 -12.38 12.22 -15.89
N VAL A 147 -11.92 11.13 -16.48
CA VAL A 147 -11.61 9.88 -15.77
C VAL A 147 -10.12 9.64 -15.75
N ARG A 148 -9.58 9.40 -14.56
CA ARG A 148 -8.18 9.02 -14.32
C ARG A 148 -8.09 7.58 -13.83
N TYR A 149 -6.99 6.91 -14.13
CA TYR A 149 -6.81 5.49 -13.92
C TYR A 149 -5.57 5.19 -13.09
N ALA A 150 -5.68 4.20 -12.19
CA ALA A 150 -4.54 3.62 -11.50
C ALA A 150 -4.68 2.10 -11.44
N ARG A 151 -3.54 1.40 -11.42
CA ARG A 151 -3.48 -0.04 -11.20
C ARG A 151 -2.39 -0.34 -10.19
N GLN A 152 -2.71 -1.21 -9.24
CA GLN A 152 -1.84 -1.55 -8.14
C GLN A 152 -1.71 -3.07 -8.03
N ILE A 153 -0.50 -3.52 -7.74
CA ILE A 153 -0.23 -4.87 -7.24
C ILE A 153 0.34 -4.73 -5.85
N GLY A 154 -0.05 -5.61 -4.95
CA GLY A 154 0.46 -5.55 -3.58
C GLY A 154 0.25 -6.82 -2.79
N LEU A 155 0.81 -6.76 -1.60
CA LEU A 155 0.73 -7.78 -0.56
C LEU A 155 0.47 -7.07 0.76
N LEU A 156 -0.37 -7.66 1.61
CA LEU A 156 -0.54 -7.26 3.00
C LEU A 156 -0.58 -8.49 3.91
N ALA A 157 -0.18 -8.31 5.17
CA ALA A 157 -0.12 -9.36 6.16
C ALA A 157 -0.54 -8.86 7.54
N PHE A 158 -1.13 -9.78 8.28
CA PHE A 158 -1.52 -9.64 9.68
C PHE A 158 -0.94 -10.79 10.49
N THR A 159 -0.52 -10.50 11.70
CA THR A 159 0.03 -11.51 12.62
C THR A 159 -0.53 -11.36 14.03
N PRO A 160 -0.51 -12.43 14.83
CA PRO A 160 -0.75 -12.34 16.26
C PRO A 160 0.42 -11.62 16.96
N SER A 161 0.27 -11.36 18.25
CA SER A 161 1.30 -10.67 19.05
C SER A 161 2.58 -11.50 19.27
N ASN A 162 2.49 -12.82 19.16
CA ASN A 162 3.64 -13.70 19.26
C ASN A 162 3.88 -14.48 17.96
N THR A 163 4.75 -13.95 17.13
CA THR A 163 5.08 -14.52 15.81
C THR A 163 6.05 -15.70 15.89
N LEU A 164 6.66 -15.98 17.04
CA LEU A 164 7.66 -17.05 17.22
C LEU A 164 7.07 -18.40 17.61
N VAL A 165 5.76 -18.45 17.87
CA VAL A 165 5.01 -19.66 18.20
C VAL A 165 4.48 -20.30 16.93
N SER A 166 4.67 -21.61 16.80
CA SER A 166 4.15 -22.41 15.68
C SER A 166 2.75 -22.96 15.94
N GLU A 167 2.29 -22.92 17.18
CA GLU A 167 0.98 -23.43 17.61
C GLU A 167 -0.13 -22.41 17.32
N VAL A 168 -1.35 -22.89 17.19
CA VAL A 168 -2.55 -22.08 17.05
C VAL A 168 -2.73 -21.15 18.25
N GLN A 169 -3.03 -19.88 18.02
CA GLN A 169 -3.27 -18.84 19.04
C GLN A 169 -4.74 -18.40 18.99
N PRO A 170 -5.66 -19.12 19.63
CA PRO A 170 -7.10 -18.92 19.45
C PRO A 170 -7.62 -17.60 20.05
N ASP A 171 -6.92 -17.02 21.02
CA ASP A 171 -7.33 -15.79 21.72
C ASP A 171 -6.68 -14.52 21.12
N ASP A 172 -5.88 -14.66 20.07
CA ASP A 172 -5.21 -13.55 19.41
C ASP A 172 -5.61 -13.45 17.92
N ARG A 173 -5.23 -12.36 17.27
CA ARG A 173 -5.45 -12.16 15.83
C ARG A 173 -4.86 -13.33 15.04
N PRO A 174 -5.62 -13.94 14.11
CA PRO A 174 -5.06 -14.98 13.25
C PRO A 174 -4.03 -14.39 12.28
N TYR A 175 -3.07 -15.20 11.87
CA TYR A 175 -2.31 -14.89 10.66
C TYR A 175 -3.28 -14.74 9.50
N ALA A 176 -3.09 -13.72 8.70
CA ALA A 176 -3.82 -13.55 7.44
C ALA A 176 -2.97 -12.78 6.45
N SER A 177 -3.12 -13.11 5.18
CA SER A 177 -2.38 -12.42 4.14
C SER A 177 -3.19 -12.35 2.85
N LEU A 178 -2.93 -11.33 2.05
CA LEU A 178 -3.55 -11.13 0.74
C LEU A 178 -2.50 -10.66 -0.27
N ILE A 179 -2.38 -11.39 -1.37
CA ILE A 179 -1.71 -10.91 -2.57
C ILE A 179 -2.80 -10.47 -3.53
N TYR A 180 -2.69 -9.27 -4.08
CA TYR A 180 -3.77 -8.69 -4.85
C TYR A 180 -3.32 -7.87 -6.05
N LEU A 181 -4.24 -7.75 -7.00
CA LEU A 181 -4.25 -6.81 -8.09
C LEU A 181 -5.48 -5.93 -7.96
N SER A 182 -5.31 -4.63 -8.17
CA SER A 182 -6.38 -3.66 -8.01
C SER A 182 -6.36 -2.63 -9.12
N ASN A 183 -7.54 -2.27 -9.65
CA ASN A 183 -7.70 -1.12 -10.55
C ASN A 183 -8.63 -0.11 -9.91
N GLY A 184 -8.16 1.14 -9.90
CA GLY A 184 -8.89 2.29 -9.42
C GLY A 184 -9.18 3.29 -10.54
N ARG A 185 -10.31 3.98 -10.40
CA ARG A 185 -10.73 5.09 -11.26
C ARG A 185 -11.14 6.26 -10.39
N VAL A 186 -10.78 7.45 -10.81
CA VAL A 186 -11.30 8.70 -10.26
C VAL A 186 -12.00 9.44 -11.37
N THR A 187 -13.24 9.82 -11.11
CA THR A 187 -14.09 10.61 -12.01
C THR A 187 -14.38 11.94 -11.34
N VAL A 188 -13.83 13.01 -11.90
CA VAL A 188 -13.95 14.36 -11.32
C VAL A 188 -15.17 15.07 -11.92
N ASP A 189 -15.96 15.73 -11.08
CA ASP A 189 -17.10 16.52 -11.50
C ASP A 189 -16.63 17.76 -12.31
N ALA A 190 -17.50 18.28 -13.15
CA ALA A 190 -17.20 19.44 -14.00
C ALA A 190 -16.91 20.74 -13.22
N ASP A 191 -17.37 20.85 -11.97
CA ASP A 191 -17.11 21.98 -11.08
C ASP A 191 -15.80 21.84 -10.25
N ASP A 192 -15.07 20.73 -10.45
CA ASP A 192 -13.86 20.34 -9.70
C ASP A 192 -14.04 20.38 -8.16
N ARG A 193 -15.26 20.13 -7.67
CA ARG A 193 -15.60 20.14 -6.24
C ARG A 193 -16.02 18.77 -5.73
N GLY A 194 -16.30 17.85 -6.61
CA GLY A 194 -16.68 16.49 -6.29
C GLY A 194 -15.89 15.49 -7.12
N ALA A 195 -15.68 14.30 -6.57
CA ALA A 195 -15.12 13.18 -7.31
C ALA A 195 -15.73 11.86 -6.85
N TRP A 196 -15.91 10.95 -7.78
CA TRP A 196 -16.17 9.55 -7.53
C TRP A 196 -14.87 8.76 -7.64
N THR A 197 -14.60 7.93 -6.66
CA THR A 197 -13.50 6.97 -6.73
C THR A 197 -14.08 5.57 -6.67
N THR A 198 -13.75 4.74 -7.64
CA THR A 198 -14.15 3.32 -7.66
C THR A 198 -12.91 2.45 -7.78
N ASN A 199 -12.97 1.27 -7.18
CA ASN A 199 -11.85 0.33 -7.13
C ASN A 199 -12.37 -1.10 -7.12
N LEU A 200 -11.80 -1.94 -7.97
CA LEU A 200 -11.95 -3.40 -7.92
C LEU A 200 -10.61 -4.03 -7.58
N THR A 201 -10.58 -4.74 -6.48
CA THR A 201 -9.44 -5.56 -6.04
C THR A 201 -9.81 -7.03 -6.21
N VAL A 202 -8.93 -7.79 -6.83
CA VAL A 202 -8.98 -9.26 -6.84
C VAL A 202 -7.70 -9.80 -6.27
N GLY A 203 -7.77 -10.92 -5.55
CA GLY A 203 -6.57 -11.44 -4.91
C GLY A 203 -6.73 -12.86 -4.43
N VAL A 204 -5.72 -13.33 -3.72
CA VAL A 204 -5.69 -14.65 -3.09
C VAL A 204 -5.27 -14.48 -1.63
N LEU A 205 -6.15 -14.92 -0.72
CA LEU A 205 -5.90 -14.99 0.72
C LEU A 205 -5.03 -16.22 1.03
N GLY A 206 -4.21 -16.14 2.07
CA GLY A 206 -3.57 -17.29 2.68
C GLY A 206 -2.49 -17.99 1.86
N LEU A 207 -1.77 -17.29 0.99
CA LEU A 207 -0.66 -17.86 0.23
C LEU A 207 0.65 -17.89 1.03
N SER A 208 1.41 -18.98 0.93
CA SER A 208 2.72 -19.16 1.57
C SER A 208 3.80 -18.17 1.07
N VAL A 209 3.57 -17.48 -0.02
CA VAL A 209 4.46 -16.40 -0.50
C VAL A 209 4.56 -15.28 0.53
N SER A 210 3.48 -14.98 1.25
CA SER A 210 3.47 -13.94 2.29
C SER A 210 4.42 -14.25 3.44
N GLU A 211 4.46 -15.52 3.87
CA GLU A 211 5.43 -16.01 4.85
C GLU A 211 6.88 -15.81 4.37
N ARG A 212 7.17 -16.17 3.12
CA ARG A 212 8.51 -16.01 2.55
C ARG A 212 8.96 -14.56 2.50
N VAL A 213 8.06 -13.66 2.08
CA VAL A 213 8.35 -12.22 2.04
C VAL A 213 8.56 -11.70 3.45
N HIS A 214 7.71 -12.06 4.41
CA HIS A 214 7.82 -11.64 5.79
C HIS A 214 9.13 -12.17 6.43
N SER A 215 9.45 -13.45 6.25
CA SER A 215 10.71 -14.04 6.73
C SER A 215 11.94 -13.35 6.14
N ALA A 216 11.92 -13.02 4.84
CA ALA A 216 13.00 -12.29 4.20
C ALA A 216 13.18 -10.87 4.78
N VAL A 217 12.09 -10.17 5.09
CA VAL A 217 12.14 -8.87 5.76
C VAL A 217 12.75 -9.01 7.16
N HIS A 218 12.34 -10.02 7.95
CA HIS A 218 12.90 -10.30 9.27
C HIS A 218 14.41 -10.60 9.21
N GLU A 219 14.85 -11.38 8.25
CA GLU A 219 16.27 -11.67 8.04
C GLU A 219 17.06 -10.38 7.74
N LEU A 220 16.53 -9.50 6.89
CA LEU A 220 17.17 -8.23 6.56
C LEU A 220 17.32 -7.29 7.78
N VAL A 221 16.37 -7.31 8.71
CA VAL A 221 16.42 -6.48 9.92
C VAL A 221 17.04 -7.18 11.12
N GLY A 222 17.44 -8.44 10.97
CA GLY A 222 18.08 -9.24 12.02
C GLY A 222 17.11 -9.74 13.10
N SER A 223 15.83 -9.92 12.74
CA SER A 223 14.78 -10.50 13.60
C SER A 223 14.58 -11.98 13.31
N GLU A 224 13.97 -12.72 14.27
CA GLU A 224 13.61 -14.12 14.05
C GLU A 224 12.41 -14.23 13.10
N ALA A 225 12.43 -15.22 12.21
CA ALA A 225 11.35 -15.47 11.24
C ALA A 225 10.06 -15.92 11.96
N PRO A 226 8.87 -15.50 11.47
CA PRO A 226 7.59 -15.94 11.99
C PRO A 226 7.35 -17.43 11.71
N ARG A 227 6.60 -18.13 12.59
CA ARG A 227 6.48 -19.60 12.56
C ARG A 227 5.04 -20.11 12.45
N GLY A 228 4.03 -19.26 12.52
CA GLY A 228 2.62 -19.67 12.61
C GLY A 228 1.81 -19.55 11.33
N TYR A 229 2.41 -19.31 10.17
CA TYR A 229 1.71 -19.12 8.89
C TYR A 229 0.94 -20.34 8.38
N ASP A 230 1.25 -21.55 8.85
CA ASP A 230 0.47 -22.76 8.52
C ASP A 230 -0.99 -22.66 9.03
N HIS A 231 -1.23 -21.83 10.05
CA HIS A 231 -2.55 -21.58 10.65
C HIS A 231 -3.21 -20.28 10.17
N GLN A 232 -2.72 -19.70 9.06
CA GLN A 232 -3.30 -18.46 8.54
C GLN A 232 -4.72 -18.67 7.99
N ILE A 233 -5.49 -17.60 7.97
CA ILE A 233 -6.79 -17.56 7.29
C ILE A 233 -6.62 -18.06 5.85
N SER A 234 -7.48 -19.01 5.45
CA SER A 234 -7.50 -19.58 4.09
C SER A 234 -6.16 -20.19 3.65
N ALA A 235 -5.44 -20.85 4.55
CA ALA A 235 -4.15 -21.48 4.26
C ALA A 235 -4.19 -22.33 2.99
N GLY A 236 -3.18 -22.20 2.14
CA GLY A 236 -3.10 -22.86 0.83
C GLY A 236 -3.77 -22.09 -0.31
N GLY A 237 -4.30 -20.91 -0.04
CA GLY A 237 -4.80 -19.98 -1.03
C GLY A 237 -6.31 -20.05 -1.29
N GLU A 238 -6.97 -18.91 -1.21
CA GLU A 238 -8.39 -18.76 -1.52
C GLU A 238 -8.64 -17.49 -2.33
N PRO A 239 -9.29 -17.58 -3.53
CA PRO A 239 -9.63 -16.42 -4.33
C PRO A 239 -10.58 -15.49 -3.59
N THR A 240 -10.35 -14.20 -3.70
CA THR A 240 -11.20 -13.18 -3.10
C THR A 240 -11.28 -11.94 -3.96
N ALA A 241 -12.30 -11.11 -3.72
CA ALA A 241 -12.47 -9.84 -4.41
C ALA A 241 -13.12 -8.80 -3.48
N ARG A 242 -12.94 -7.51 -3.82
CA ARG A 242 -13.62 -6.38 -3.19
C ARG A 242 -13.88 -5.31 -4.22
N TYR A 243 -15.10 -4.80 -4.27
CA TYR A 243 -15.44 -3.57 -4.97
C TYR A 243 -15.68 -2.46 -3.95
N THR A 244 -15.12 -1.29 -4.23
CA THR A 244 -15.22 -0.09 -3.38
C THR A 244 -15.71 1.08 -4.22
N ILE A 245 -16.62 1.87 -3.67
CA ILE A 245 -17.08 3.12 -4.22
C ILE A 245 -17.00 4.21 -3.17
N ALA A 246 -16.50 5.38 -3.52
CA ALA A 246 -16.41 6.53 -2.63
C ALA A 246 -16.83 7.82 -3.34
N ARG A 247 -17.54 8.66 -2.60
CA ARG A 247 -17.86 10.03 -2.99
C ARG A 247 -17.05 11.00 -2.15
N GLN A 248 -16.19 11.75 -2.81
CA GLN A 248 -15.39 12.82 -2.19
C GLN A 248 -16.03 14.18 -2.51
N LYS A 249 -15.99 15.09 -1.54
CA LYS A 249 -16.45 16.47 -1.71
C LYS A 249 -15.46 17.43 -1.07
N LEU A 250 -14.94 18.34 -1.89
CA LEU A 250 -14.06 19.43 -1.49
C LEU A 250 -14.90 20.57 -0.93
N TRP A 251 -14.72 20.91 0.34
CA TRP A 251 -15.44 21.99 1.02
C TRP A 251 -14.64 23.28 1.01
N ILE A 252 -13.36 23.20 1.34
CA ILE A 252 -12.44 24.32 1.41
C ILE A 252 -11.31 24.02 0.43
N ALA A 253 -11.12 24.91 -0.52
CA ALA A 253 -9.91 25.05 -1.33
C ALA A 253 -9.48 26.49 -1.17
N ASP A 254 -8.39 26.72 -0.48
CA ASP A 254 -7.81 28.05 -0.36
C ASP A 254 -7.35 28.53 -1.74
N PRO A 255 -7.76 29.73 -2.20
CA PRO A 255 -7.34 30.27 -3.49
C PRO A 255 -5.80 30.40 -3.66
N SER A 256 -5.07 30.49 -2.56
CA SER A 256 -3.60 30.50 -2.57
C SER A 256 -2.98 29.08 -2.65
N GLY A 257 -3.82 28.02 -2.61
CA GLY A 257 -3.38 26.63 -2.73
C GLY A 257 -2.63 26.11 -1.50
N HIS A 258 -2.97 26.60 -0.30
CA HIS A 258 -2.28 26.21 0.93
C HIS A 258 -3.13 25.38 1.88
N VAL A 259 -4.44 25.29 1.70
CA VAL A 259 -5.33 24.49 2.54
C VAL A 259 -6.46 23.87 1.71
N ASP A 260 -6.63 22.56 1.84
CA ASP A 260 -7.79 21.81 1.36
C ASP A 260 -8.47 21.10 2.53
N VAL A 261 -9.80 21.11 2.55
CA VAL A 261 -10.61 20.28 3.46
C VAL A 261 -11.66 19.57 2.65
N LYS A 262 -11.75 18.26 2.81
CA LYS A 262 -12.73 17.42 2.12
C LYS A 262 -13.38 16.40 3.04
N THR A 263 -14.56 15.95 2.66
CA THR A 263 -15.24 14.80 3.25
C THR A 263 -15.37 13.69 2.23
N THR A 264 -15.38 12.44 2.72
CA THR A 264 -15.53 11.26 1.89
C THR A 264 -16.52 10.30 2.54
N VAL A 265 -17.46 9.80 1.75
CA VAL A 265 -18.32 8.67 2.12
C VAL A 265 -17.93 7.51 1.21
N GLN A 266 -17.68 6.35 1.82
CA GLN A 266 -17.23 5.14 1.12
C GLN A 266 -18.11 3.96 1.48
N GLY A 267 -18.33 3.07 0.53
CA GLY A 267 -18.91 1.75 0.72
C GLY A 267 -18.09 0.69 0.00
N SER A 268 -18.02 -0.50 0.57
CA SER A 268 -17.35 -1.64 -0.08
C SER A 268 -18.07 -2.95 0.19
N VAL A 269 -17.91 -3.88 -0.73
CA VAL A 269 -18.41 -5.26 -0.63
C VAL A 269 -17.34 -6.24 -1.10
N GLY A 270 -17.17 -7.33 -0.36
CA GLY A 270 -16.16 -8.36 -0.62
C GLY A 270 -15.42 -8.75 0.65
N PHE A 271 -14.11 -9.03 0.56
CA PHE A 271 -13.29 -9.44 1.71
C PHE A 271 -13.25 -8.43 2.87
N LEU A 272 -13.55 -7.17 2.61
CA LEU A 272 -13.96 -6.16 3.59
C LEU A 272 -15.29 -5.59 3.13
N THR A 273 -16.37 -5.82 3.90
CA THR A 273 -17.69 -5.26 3.64
C THR A 273 -18.01 -4.24 4.71
N GLU A 274 -18.01 -2.97 4.31
CA GLU A 274 -18.15 -1.85 5.25
C GLU A 274 -18.64 -0.59 4.57
N THR A 275 -19.10 0.35 5.39
CA THR A 275 -19.33 1.76 4.99
C THR A 275 -18.57 2.68 5.93
N SER A 276 -18.15 3.83 5.43
CA SER A 276 -17.42 4.80 6.22
C SER A 276 -17.73 6.24 5.83
N ALA A 277 -17.50 7.14 6.77
CA ALA A 277 -17.52 8.58 6.55
C ALA A 277 -16.27 9.20 7.18
N SER A 278 -15.64 10.11 6.48
CA SER A 278 -14.37 10.73 6.88
C SER A 278 -14.32 12.21 6.58
N ILE A 279 -13.42 12.89 7.30
CA ILE A 279 -12.93 14.22 6.99
C ILE A 279 -11.42 14.19 6.91
N SER A 280 -10.85 14.84 5.90
CA SER A 280 -9.41 15.01 5.75
C SER A 280 -9.05 16.43 5.36
N MET A 281 -7.87 16.84 5.80
CA MET A 281 -7.29 18.15 5.55
C MET A 281 -5.83 18.00 5.15
N ARG A 282 -5.36 18.85 4.24
CA ARG A 282 -3.94 19.10 4.03
C ARG A 282 -3.66 20.60 4.10
N ALA A 283 -2.47 20.95 4.61
CA ALA A 283 -2.03 22.32 4.76
C ALA A 283 -0.54 22.45 4.45
N GLY A 284 -0.17 23.43 3.62
CA GLY A 284 1.20 23.67 3.19
C GLY A 284 1.28 24.13 1.74
N ARG A 285 2.33 23.79 1.05
CA ARG A 285 2.51 24.08 -0.37
C ARG A 285 2.29 22.82 -1.18
N PHE A 286 1.30 22.80 -2.05
CA PHE A 286 1.01 21.68 -2.94
C PHE A 286 0.47 22.18 -4.30
N ASN A 287 0.77 21.40 -5.35
CA ASN A 287 0.25 21.61 -6.69
C ASN A 287 -0.55 20.37 -7.17
N SER A 288 -0.42 19.25 -6.44
CA SER A 288 -1.17 18.03 -6.72
C SER A 288 -2.67 18.26 -6.53
N PRO A 289 -3.51 17.66 -7.39
CA PRO A 289 -4.95 17.83 -7.30
C PRO A 289 -5.51 17.27 -5.99
N TRP A 290 -6.60 17.87 -5.48
CA TRP A 290 -7.20 17.49 -4.21
C TRP A 290 -7.75 16.06 -4.21
N TRP A 291 -8.23 15.56 -5.34
CA TRP A 291 -8.78 14.22 -5.49
C TRP A 291 -7.68 13.14 -5.57
N GLY A 292 -6.47 13.47 -6.01
CA GLY A 292 -5.30 12.59 -6.03
C GLY A 292 -4.70 12.33 -4.65
N PHE A 293 -5.02 13.20 -3.68
CA PHE A 293 -4.65 13.06 -2.28
C PHE A 293 -5.83 12.43 -1.50
N ALA A 294 -5.73 11.15 -1.20
CA ALA A 294 -6.85 10.40 -0.64
C ALA A 294 -6.44 9.40 0.48
N PRO A 295 -5.81 9.89 1.59
CA PRO A 295 -5.43 9.02 2.71
C PRO A 295 -6.63 8.34 3.37
N GLU A 296 -7.82 8.96 3.29
CA GLU A 296 -9.08 8.42 3.81
C GLU A 296 -9.58 7.17 3.07
N LEU A 297 -9.05 6.85 1.90
CA LEU A 297 -9.37 5.64 1.17
C LEU A 297 -8.44 4.46 1.51
N THR A 298 -7.53 4.66 2.47
CA THR A 298 -6.65 3.62 2.99
C THR A 298 -7.45 2.66 3.87
N ASP A 299 -7.43 1.38 3.53
CA ASP A 299 -7.93 0.29 4.37
C ASP A 299 -6.79 -0.70 4.56
N TYR A 300 -5.92 -0.45 5.53
CA TYR A 300 -4.58 -1.00 5.70
C TYR A 300 -3.64 -0.49 4.58
N MET A 301 -3.78 -0.96 3.36
CA MET A 301 -3.08 -0.42 2.17
C MET A 301 -3.85 0.75 1.56
N SER A 302 -3.14 1.75 1.02
CA SER A 302 -3.79 2.83 0.27
C SER A 302 -4.48 2.31 -0.99
N ALA A 303 -5.64 2.89 -1.29
CA ALA A 303 -6.33 2.61 -2.55
C ALA A 303 -5.48 3.03 -3.77
N PRO A 304 -5.65 2.39 -4.92
CA PRO A 304 -5.02 2.80 -6.18
C PRO A 304 -5.66 4.09 -6.71
N VAL A 305 -5.35 5.21 -6.08
CA VAL A 305 -5.77 6.53 -6.53
C VAL A 305 -4.76 7.05 -7.54
N PRO A 306 -5.21 7.54 -8.71
CA PRO A 306 -4.33 8.06 -9.74
C PRO A 306 -3.51 9.26 -9.26
N THR A 307 -2.27 9.31 -9.68
CA THR A 307 -1.39 10.48 -9.57
C THR A 307 -1.20 11.05 -10.96
N GLU A 308 -1.35 12.35 -11.12
CA GLU A 308 -1.11 13.02 -12.39
C GLU A 308 0.40 13.19 -12.67
N SER A 309 0.73 13.43 -13.94
CA SER A 309 2.06 13.83 -14.36
C SER A 309 2.53 15.09 -13.62
N TYR A 310 3.83 15.23 -13.48
CA TYR A 310 4.44 16.35 -12.76
C TYR A 310 4.08 17.72 -13.39
N ARG A 311 3.53 18.62 -12.57
CA ARG A 311 3.10 19.96 -13.01
C ARG A 311 4.08 21.08 -12.64
N GLY A 312 5.23 20.72 -12.07
CA GLY A 312 6.23 21.69 -11.59
C GLY A 312 5.95 22.22 -10.18
N GLY A 313 6.99 22.81 -9.57
CA GLY A 313 6.94 23.37 -8.24
C GLY A 313 7.23 22.37 -7.11
N ARG A 314 7.73 22.88 -5.99
CA ARG A 314 8.04 22.05 -4.82
C ARG A 314 6.84 21.91 -3.93
N GLU A 315 6.57 20.69 -3.49
CA GLU A 315 5.52 20.38 -2.52
C GLU A 315 6.12 20.12 -1.13
N LEU A 316 5.49 20.71 -0.12
CA LEU A 316 5.71 20.43 1.30
C LEU A 316 4.41 20.72 2.03
N TYR A 317 3.74 19.71 2.51
CA TYR A 317 2.51 19.87 3.27
C TYR A 317 2.36 18.80 4.34
N VAL A 318 1.60 19.13 5.36
CA VAL A 318 1.13 18.20 6.38
C VAL A 318 -0.33 17.86 6.09
N PHE A 319 -0.75 16.68 6.53
CA PHE A 319 -2.13 16.26 6.40
C PHE A 319 -2.60 15.49 7.63
N LEU A 320 -3.88 15.51 7.86
CA LEU A 320 -4.52 14.78 8.95
C LEU A 320 -5.97 14.47 8.59
N GLY A 321 -6.56 13.54 9.29
CA GLY A 321 -7.97 13.23 9.14
C GLY A 321 -8.44 12.18 10.12
N ALA A 322 -9.74 11.93 10.05
CA ALA A 322 -10.39 10.91 10.84
C ALA A 322 -11.54 10.28 10.06
N ARG A 323 -11.86 9.03 10.39
CA ARG A 323 -12.89 8.22 9.75
C ARG A 323 -13.62 7.37 10.79
N VAL A 324 -14.92 7.22 10.60
CA VAL A 324 -15.73 6.21 11.30
C VAL A 324 -16.16 5.18 10.28
N LYS A 325 -16.03 3.91 10.63
CA LYS A 325 -16.39 2.75 9.78
C LYS A 325 -17.48 1.92 10.47
N ALA A 326 -18.48 1.51 9.71
CA ALA A 326 -19.41 0.46 10.11
C ALA A 326 -19.09 -0.78 9.26
N ARG A 327 -18.47 -1.78 9.89
CA ARG A 327 -17.96 -3.00 9.24
C ARG A 327 -18.90 -4.17 9.51
N ALA A 328 -19.37 -4.78 8.44
CA ALA A 328 -20.24 -5.96 8.50
C ALA A 328 -19.45 -7.26 8.37
N TYR A 329 -18.30 -7.24 7.66
CA TYR A 329 -17.49 -8.43 7.41
C TYR A 329 -16.02 -8.08 7.18
N ASN A 330 -15.14 -8.93 7.73
CA ASN A 330 -13.69 -8.88 7.56
C ASN A 330 -13.14 -10.29 7.37
N ALA A 331 -12.77 -10.66 6.13
CA ALA A 331 -12.23 -11.96 5.82
C ALA A 331 -10.92 -12.29 6.56
N PHE A 332 -10.13 -11.29 6.93
CA PHE A 332 -8.88 -11.47 7.67
C PHE A 332 -9.07 -11.89 9.14
N LEU A 333 -10.31 -11.83 9.65
CA LEU A 333 -10.67 -12.26 10.99
C LEU A 333 -11.70 -13.40 10.97
N GLN A 334 -12.64 -13.37 10.00
CA GLN A 334 -13.79 -14.23 9.97
C GLN A 334 -13.62 -15.41 8.99
N GLY A 335 -12.52 -15.43 8.22
CA GLY A 335 -12.35 -16.38 7.13
C GLY A 335 -13.31 -16.13 5.97
N GLN A 336 -13.36 -17.01 5.00
CA GLN A 336 -14.25 -16.89 3.84
C GLN A 336 -14.96 -18.24 3.57
N PHE A 337 -14.57 -19.01 2.53
CA PHE A 337 -15.22 -20.27 2.18
C PHE A 337 -14.46 -21.50 2.70
N ARG A 338 -13.15 -21.35 2.94
CA ARG A 338 -12.32 -22.42 3.49
C ARG A 338 -12.32 -22.36 5.01
N ASP A 339 -12.33 -23.51 5.63
CA ASP A 339 -12.09 -23.61 7.08
C ASP A 339 -10.69 -23.12 7.42
N SER A 340 -10.58 -22.43 8.53
CA SER A 340 -9.32 -21.91 9.08
C SER A 340 -9.29 -22.21 10.58
N ASP A 341 -8.10 -22.42 11.14
CA ASP A 341 -7.92 -22.86 12.52
C ASP A 341 -8.40 -21.82 13.54
N VAL A 342 -8.27 -20.54 13.22
CA VAL A 342 -8.76 -19.41 14.03
C VAL A 342 -9.64 -18.52 13.19
N THR A 343 -10.88 -18.36 13.60
CA THR A 343 -11.84 -17.41 13.01
C THR A 343 -12.72 -16.84 14.09
N TYR A 344 -13.21 -15.62 13.88
CA TYR A 344 -14.11 -14.91 14.78
C TYR A 344 -15.51 -14.77 14.19
N SER A 345 -16.52 -15.00 15.01
CA SER A 345 -17.91 -14.76 14.63
C SER A 345 -18.22 -13.25 14.55
N SER A 346 -19.33 -12.90 13.91
CA SER A 346 -19.80 -11.49 13.86
C SER A 346 -20.10 -10.91 15.25
N GLY A 347 -20.33 -11.75 16.26
CA GLY A 347 -20.54 -11.31 17.65
C GLY A 347 -19.25 -10.91 18.36
N GLU A 348 -18.11 -11.38 17.88
CA GLU A 348 -16.78 -11.15 18.48
C GLU A 348 -16.01 -10.00 17.85
N VAL A 349 -16.37 -9.62 16.60
CA VAL A 349 -15.78 -8.46 15.93
C VAL A 349 -16.51 -7.17 16.28
N GLN A 350 -15.77 -6.06 16.32
CA GLN A 350 -16.32 -4.72 16.51
C GLN A 350 -16.97 -4.25 15.20
N PRO A 351 -18.27 -3.92 15.22
CA PRO A 351 -18.95 -3.42 14.03
C PRO A 351 -18.69 -1.93 13.76
N LEU A 352 -18.25 -1.18 14.76
CA LEU A 352 -17.94 0.25 14.64
C LEU A 352 -16.48 0.48 14.98
N LEU A 353 -15.76 1.09 14.06
CA LEU A 353 -14.33 1.39 14.20
C LEU A 353 -14.11 2.87 13.96
N ALA A 354 -13.19 3.44 14.72
CA ALA A 354 -12.67 4.78 14.47
C ALA A 354 -11.24 4.70 14.00
N GLU A 355 -10.88 5.54 13.07
CA GLU A 355 -9.54 5.63 12.50
C GLU A 355 -9.10 7.09 12.41
N ALA A 356 -7.83 7.36 12.62
CA ALA A 356 -7.24 8.66 12.44
C ALA A 356 -5.86 8.52 11.77
N TRP A 357 -5.45 9.56 11.05
CA TRP A 357 -4.14 9.61 10.43
C TRP A 357 -3.55 11.01 10.49
N ILE A 358 -2.23 11.06 10.48
CA ILE A 358 -1.45 12.28 10.34
C ILE A 358 -0.21 11.97 9.52
N GLY A 359 0.20 12.89 8.67
CA GLY A 359 1.40 12.68 7.87
C GLY A 359 1.96 13.94 7.24
N VAL A 360 3.03 13.74 6.50
CA VAL A 360 3.75 14.78 5.77
C VAL A 360 4.10 14.28 4.39
N VAL A 361 4.01 15.16 3.39
CA VAL A 361 4.52 14.95 2.04
C VAL A 361 5.58 15.99 1.77
N THR A 362 6.72 15.56 1.25
CA THR A 362 7.77 16.45 0.79
C THR A 362 8.29 16.03 -0.57
N GLN A 363 8.57 17.00 -1.42
CA GLN A 363 9.26 16.74 -2.67
C GLN A 363 10.76 16.67 -2.40
N ILE A 364 11.36 15.51 -2.71
CA ILE A 364 12.79 15.24 -2.52
C ILE A 364 13.60 15.51 -3.78
N LEU A 365 13.03 15.25 -4.96
CA LEU A 365 13.59 15.57 -6.29
C LEU A 365 12.49 16.22 -7.14
N ASP A 366 12.84 16.79 -8.29
CA ASP A 366 11.90 17.57 -9.12
C ASP A 366 10.61 16.82 -9.48
N GLN A 367 10.67 15.51 -9.64
CA GLN A 367 9.52 14.66 -10.00
C GLN A 367 9.20 13.61 -8.95
N THR A 368 9.88 13.64 -7.79
CA THR A 368 9.78 12.58 -6.79
C THR A 368 9.36 13.12 -5.43
N GLN A 369 8.30 12.56 -4.89
CA GLN A 369 7.74 12.89 -3.59
C GLN A 369 7.95 11.74 -2.62
N LEU A 370 8.26 12.08 -1.38
CA LEU A 370 8.26 11.18 -0.24
C LEU A 370 7.11 11.56 0.69
N SER A 371 6.31 10.58 1.07
CA SER A 371 5.25 10.71 2.07
C SER A 371 5.54 9.79 3.24
N TYR A 372 5.24 10.29 4.45
CA TYR A 372 5.17 9.49 5.65
C TYR A 372 3.85 9.77 6.36
N ALA A 373 3.17 8.71 6.79
CA ALA A 373 1.93 8.80 7.54
C ALA A 373 1.94 7.86 8.75
N LEU A 374 1.30 8.28 9.83
CA LEU A 374 0.91 7.44 10.96
C LEU A 374 -0.60 7.22 10.89
N HIS A 375 -1.03 5.98 11.06
CA HIS A 375 -2.41 5.55 11.13
C HIS A 375 -2.69 4.91 12.47
N TYR A 376 -3.83 5.26 13.05
CA TYR A 376 -4.38 4.68 14.26
C TYR A 376 -5.77 4.13 13.97
N GLN A 377 -6.08 2.94 14.46
CA GLN A 377 -7.40 2.32 14.37
C GLN A 377 -7.77 1.68 15.70
N THR A 378 -9.01 1.87 16.13
CA THR A 378 -9.54 1.19 17.32
C THR A 378 -9.59 -0.32 17.12
N ALA A 379 -9.58 -1.06 18.24
CA ALA A 379 -9.62 -2.52 18.26
C ALA A 379 -10.71 -3.09 17.34
N GLU A 380 -10.37 -4.15 16.60
CA GLU A 380 -11.29 -4.85 15.70
C GLU A 380 -12.01 -6.02 16.39
N LEU A 381 -11.48 -6.51 17.51
CA LEU A 381 -12.07 -7.57 18.32
C LEU A 381 -12.56 -7.02 19.65
N ARG A 382 -13.51 -7.73 20.27
CA ARG A 382 -14.16 -7.30 21.51
C ARG A 382 -13.51 -7.86 22.75
N HIS A 383 -12.67 -8.85 22.64
CA HIS A 383 -12.04 -9.58 23.73
C HIS A 383 -10.85 -10.40 23.21
N GLY A 384 -10.11 -10.98 24.15
CA GLY A 384 -8.88 -11.72 23.88
C GLY A 384 -7.66 -10.82 23.83
N ASP A 385 -6.54 -11.38 23.48
CA ASP A 385 -5.28 -10.66 23.36
C ASP A 385 -5.27 -9.68 22.20
N ALA A 386 -6.18 -9.85 21.23
CA ALA A 386 -6.35 -8.96 20.09
C ALA A 386 -7.37 -7.81 20.31
N ASP A 387 -7.96 -7.66 21.52
CA ASP A 387 -8.72 -6.45 21.90
C ASP A 387 -7.75 -5.31 22.21
N ARG A 388 -7.14 -4.82 21.17
CA ARG A 388 -6.17 -3.72 21.22
C ARG A 388 -6.23 -2.86 19.96
N ASP A 389 -5.88 -1.60 20.13
CA ASP A 389 -5.82 -0.64 19.04
C ASP A 389 -4.60 -0.92 18.16
N ALA A 390 -4.74 -0.69 16.86
CA ALA A 390 -3.66 -0.82 15.89
C ALA A 390 -3.03 0.55 15.58
N LEU A 391 -1.70 0.58 15.51
CA LEU A 391 -0.92 1.74 15.11
C LEU A 391 0.14 1.30 14.11
N TRP A 392 0.16 1.90 12.93
CA TRP A 392 1.17 1.59 11.92
C TRP A 392 1.63 2.85 11.18
N GLY A 393 2.80 2.78 10.58
CA GLY A 393 3.34 3.81 9.73
C GLY A 393 3.36 3.39 8.27
N ALA A 394 3.20 4.35 7.37
CA ALA A 394 3.28 4.20 5.93
C ALA A 394 4.36 5.10 5.35
N VAL A 395 5.26 4.54 4.55
CA VAL A 395 6.23 5.28 3.74
C VAL A 395 5.87 5.09 2.27
N GLN A 396 5.78 6.20 1.55
CA GLN A 396 5.38 6.18 0.15
C GLN A 396 6.34 7.03 -0.68
N LEU A 397 6.86 6.47 -1.75
CA LEU A 397 7.65 7.17 -2.76
C LEU A 397 6.84 7.23 -4.05
N THR A 398 6.64 8.44 -4.59
CA THR A 398 5.91 8.67 -5.84
C THR A 398 6.81 9.41 -6.81
N HIS A 399 7.02 8.83 -8.00
CA HIS A 399 7.69 9.48 -9.12
C HIS A 399 6.65 9.75 -10.22
N SER A 400 6.55 11.02 -10.65
CA SER A 400 5.65 11.48 -11.71
C SER A 400 6.47 11.85 -12.95
N PHE A 401 5.98 11.46 -14.13
CA PHE A 401 6.67 11.67 -15.41
C PHE A 401 6.17 12.93 -16.10
#